data_99c2ef068a47e189acc92fea4526c551
#
_entry.id   99c2ef068a47e189acc92fea4526c551
#
_cell.length_a   1.000
_cell.length_b   1.000
_cell.length_c   1.000
_cell.angle_alpha   90.00
_cell.angle_beta   90.00
_cell.angle_gamma   90.00
#
_symmetry.space_group_name_H-M   'P 1'
#
loop_
_entity.id
_entity.type
_entity.pdbx_description
1 polymer ?
#
loop_
_entity_poly.entity_id
_entity_poly.type
_entity_poly.pdbx_seq_one_letter_code
_entity_poly.pdbx_strand_id
1 'polypeptide(L)'
;MPYRVCTPRPLTEMHSALASETYACSFAAGQWCAEDWLPVRSPRWHWEGAWLQEADHIRNRVPLDAAIEALQGERAGETYASMLHRSSAQYSLRVRAELAFDECMAPLIILAAEPVQEGEGGRVYREHVEVVLFDQGINVWHHRWAAERGPYWSRVAWARFSTASGRRYVLEAERAGPDLTVRCAGHVLSVRLALPETLYAGITGCEGTNRFYHFAMWAGV
;
A
#
# COMPACT_ATOMS: atom_id res chain seq x y z
N MET A 1 22.40 15.43 -17.47
CA MET A 1 21.24 16.23 -17.87
C MET A 1 20.61 16.78 -16.61
N PRO A 2 20.39 18.10 -16.48
CA PRO A 2 19.87 18.70 -15.26
C PRO A 2 18.36 18.42 -15.11
N TYR A 3 17.95 18.03 -13.91
CA TYR A 3 16.55 17.83 -13.53
C TYR A 3 15.81 19.18 -13.56
N ARG A 4 14.69 19.24 -14.30
CA ARG A 4 13.78 20.39 -14.24
C ARG A 4 12.97 20.32 -12.95
N VAL A 5 13.14 21.30 -12.09
CA VAL A 5 12.23 21.57 -10.96
C VAL A 5 10.93 22.10 -11.54
N CYS A 6 9.85 21.36 -11.43
CA CYS A 6 8.51 21.86 -11.78
C CYS A 6 8.01 22.79 -10.68
N THR A 7 7.77 24.03 -11.02
CA THR A 7 7.03 25.01 -10.20
C THR A 7 5.56 24.54 -10.05
N PRO A 8 4.97 24.67 -8.86
CA PRO A 8 3.57 24.28 -8.67
C PRO A 8 2.65 25.21 -9.46
N ARG A 9 1.78 24.64 -10.27
CA ARG A 9 0.65 25.33 -10.89
C ARG A 9 -0.37 25.72 -9.81
N PRO A 10 -1.00 26.89 -9.87
CA PRO A 10 -2.09 27.23 -8.98
C PRO A 10 -3.24 26.25 -9.18
N LEU A 11 -3.75 25.72 -8.07
CA LEU A 11 -4.92 24.83 -8.02
C LEU A 11 -6.16 25.63 -8.44
N THR A 12 -6.52 25.52 -9.71
CA THR A 12 -7.89 25.83 -10.11
C THR A 12 -8.77 24.76 -9.49
N GLU A 13 -9.73 25.17 -8.67
CA GLU A 13 -10.72 24.28 -8.06
C GLU A 13 -11.51 23.55 -9.14
N MET A 14 -11.03 22.37 -9.52
CA MET A 14 -11.87 21.39 -10.18
C MET A 14 -12.80 20.84 -9.08
N HIS A 15 -14.06 21.21 -9.11
CA HIS A 15 -15.12 20.54 -8.38
C HIS A 15 -15.14 19.09 -8.84
N SER A 16 -14.39 18.23 -8.14
CA SER A 16 -14.53 16.80 -8.24
C SER A 16 -15.96 16.47 -7.82
N ALA A 17 -16.76 16.00 -8.73
CA ALA A 17 -17.99 15.30 -8.39
C ALA A 17 -17.57 14.27 -7.33
N LEU A 18 -18.17 14.34 -6.12
CA LEU A 18 -17.87 13.43 -5.03
C LEU A 18 -18.20 12.01 -5.50
N ALA A 19 -17.18 11.27 -5.90
CA ALA A 19 -17.34 9.85 -6.20
C ALA A 19 -17.89 9.20 -4.92
N SER A 20 -18.97 8.44 -5.06
CA SER A 20 -19.52 7.70 -3.93
C SER A 20 -18.48 6.68 -3.45
N GLU A 21 -18.35 6.54 -2.14
CA GLU A 21 -17.50 5.52 -1.53
C GLU A 21 -17.92 4.14 -2.05
N THR A 22 -16.96 3.41 -2.65
CA THR A 22 -17.23 2.09 -3.22
C THR A 22 -17.16 1.02 -2.15
N TYR A 23 -16.25 1.19 -1.18
CA TYR A 23 -16.06 0.28 -0.07
C TYR A 23 -15.41 1.00 1.11
N ALA A 24 -15.85 0.68 2.31
CA ALA A 24 -15.18 1.05 3.55
C ALA A 24 -15.36 -0.03 4.60
N CYS A 25 -14.33 -0.23 5.41
CA CYS A 25 -14.40 -1.07 6.58
C CYS A 25 -13.58 -0.51 7.74
N SER A 26 -14.03 -0.77 8.97
CA SER A 26 -13.21 -0.72 10.16
C SER A 26 -12.63 -2.11 10.37
N PHE A 27 -11.34 -2.22 10.64
CA PHE A 27 -10.71 -3.50 10.99
C PHE A 27 -10.88 -3.89 12.46
N ALA A 28 -11.79 -3.24 13.20
CA ALA A 28 -12.16 -3.71 14.53
C ALA A 28 -12.84 -5.07 14.46
N ALA A 29 -12.72 -5.86 15.52
CA ALA A 29 -13.25 -7.20 15.59
C ALA A 29 -14.75 -7.23 15.28
N GLY A 30 -15.15 -8.06 14.31
CA GLY A 30 -16.54 -8.20 13.86
C GLY A 30 -17.07 -7.08 12.98
N GLN A 31 -16.23 -6.12 12.54
CA GLN A 31 -16.62 -4.98 11.68
C GLN A 31 -16.11 -5.07 10.24
N TRP A 32 -15.42 -6.13 9.87
CA TRP A 32 -14.96 -6.39 8.51
C TRP A 32 -15.13 -7.85 8.13
N CYS A 33 -15.18 -8.12 6.84
CA CYS A 33 -15.36 -9.46 6.29
C CYS A 33 -14.07 -9.87 5.56
N ALA A 34 -13.41 -10.93 6.03
CA ALA A 34 -12.19 -11.43 5.39
C ALA A 34 -12.46 -11.93 3.95
N GLU A 35 -13.69 -12.31 3.64
CA GLU A 35 -14.11 -12.77 2.32
C GLU A 35 -14.10 -11.66 1.25
N ASP A 36 -14.15 -10.39 1.67
CA ASP A 36 -14.02 -9.24 0.76
C ASP A 36 -12.58 -9.08 0.24
N TRP A 37 -11.64 -9.83 0.82
CA TRP A 37 -10.22 -9.67 0.57
C TRP A 37 -9.61 -10.90 -0.08
N LEU A 38 -8.58 -10.66 -0.88
CA LEU A 38 -7.75 -11.66 -1.53
C LEU A 38 -6.37 -11.63 -0.91
N PRO A 39 -5.92 -12.66 -0.20
CA PRO A 39 -4.52 -12.79 0.16
C PRO A 39 -3.64 -12.82 -1.08
N VAL A 40 -2.54 -12.07 -1.07
CA VAL A 40 -1.62 -11.99 -2.21
C VAL A 40 -0.19 -12.00 -1.70
N ARG A 41 0.66 -12.83 -2.29
CA ARG A 41 2.08 -12.91 -1.96
C ARG A 41 2.91 -11.89 -2.74
N SER A 42 3.98 -11.44 -2.14
CA SER A 42 5.05 -10.76 -2.88
C SER A 42 5.82 -11.76 -3.73
N PRO A 43 6.21 -11.43 -4.96
CA PRO A 43 7.12 -12.29 -5.74
C PRO A 43 8.54 -12.38 -5.14
N ARG A 44 8.85 -11.58 -4.13
CA ARG A 44 10.14 -11.61 -3.40
C ARG A 44 10.19 -12.64 -2.29
N TRP A 45 9.02 -13.08 -1.79
CA TRP A 45 8.92 -13.90 -0.60
C TRP A 45 8.12 -15.18 -0.87
N HIS A 46 8.60 -16.29 -0.32
CA HIS A 46 7.87 -17.56 -0.40
C HIS A 46 6.79 -17.70 0.68
N TRP A 47 6.72 -16.76 1.62
CA TRP A 47 5.83 -16.80 2.77
C TRP A 47 4.45 -16.26 2.42
N GLU A 48 3.44 -16.94 2.90
CA GLU A 48 2.12 -16.37 3.10
C GLU A 48 2.07 -15.85 4.53
N GLY A 49 2.03 -14.54 4.67
CA GLY A 49 1.86 -13.90 5.95
C GLY A 49 0.46 -14.13 6.52
N ALA A 50 0.25 -13.75 7.75
CA ALA A 50 -1.04 -13.80 8.38
C ALA A 50 -1.39 -12.46 9.02
N TRP A 51 -2.67 -12.14 8.96
CA TRP A 51 -3.27 -11.07 9.73
C TRP A 51 -3.74 -11.59 11.07
N LEU A 52 -3.45 -10.87 12.14
CA LEU A 52 -3.91 -11.13 13.50
C LEU A 52 -4.96 -10.08 13.85
N GLN A 53 -6.13 -10.55 14.31
CA GLN A 53 -7.21 -9.67 14.76
C GLN A 53 -6.95 -9.22 16.19
N GLU A 54 -6.99 -7.92 16.40
CA GLU A 54 -7.04 -7.26 17.69
C GLU A 54 -8.42 -6.61 17.91
N ALA A 55 -8.66 -6.01 19.07
CA ALA A 55 -9.99 -5.46 19.40
C ALA A 55 -10.44 -4.36 18.42
N ASP A 56 -9.54 -3.46 18.03
CA ASP A 56 -9.83 -2.26 17.23
C ASP A 56 -9.07 -2.19 15.90
N HIS A 57 -8.25 -3.21 15.57
CA HIS A 57 -7.43 -3.23 14.35
C HIS A 57 -7.03 -4.65 13.95
N ILE A 58 -6.41 -4.78 12.80
CA ILE A 58 -5.62 -5.94 12.42
C ILE A 58 -4.15 -5.57 12.38
N ARG A 59 -3.28 -6.55 12.62
CA ARG A 59 -1.84 -6.42 12.43
C ARG A 59 -1.25 -7.62 11.72
N ASN A 60 -0.14 -7.44 11.03
CA ASN A 60 0.60 -8.56 10.48
C ASN A 60 1.23 -9.40 11.60
N ARG A 61 1.37 -10.71 11.35
CA ARG A 61 2.11 -11.59 12.24
C ARG A 61 3.60 -11.27 12.16
N VAL A 62 4.24 -11.16 13.31
CA VAL A 62 5.69 -10.97 13.44
C VAL A 62 6.26 -12.08 14.33
N PRO A 63 7.36 -12.73 13.93
CA PRO A 63 8.06 -13.70 14.78
C PRO A 63 8.50 -13.07 16.11
N LEU A 64 8.26 -13.78 17.22
CA LEU A 64 8.60 -13.31 18.55
C LEU A 64 10.09 -13.52 18.92
N ASP A 65 10.79 -14.32 18.12
CA ASP A 65 12.17 -14.75 18.34
C ASP A 65 13.20 -13.98 17.50
N ALA A 66 12.77 -12.97 16.76
CA ALA A 66 13.63 -12.20 15.87
C ALA A 66 13.89 -10.79 16.41
N ALA A 67 15.13 -10.34 16.32
CA ALA A 67 15.49 -8.95 16.54
C ALA A 67 14.91 -8.05 15.43
N ILE A 68 14.64 -6.79 15.76
CA ILE A 68 14.05 -5.81 14.82
C ILE A 68 14.90 -5.65 13.57
N GLU A 69 16.22 -5.63 13.71
CA GLU A 69 17.16 -5.52 12.59
C GLU A 69 17.02 -6.70 11.60
N ALA A 70 16.80 -7.91 12.12
CA ALA A 70 16.56 -9.09 11.28
C ALA A 70 15.19 -9.00 10.58
N LEU A 71 14.16 -8.48 11.25
CA LEU A 71 12.83 -8.27 10.68
C LEU A 71 12.80 -7.20 9.59
N GLN A 72 13.75 -6.28 9.60
CA GLN A 72 13.94 -5.25 8.56
C GLN A 72 14.93 -5.69 7.47
N GLY A 73 15.60 -6.81 7.66
CA GLY A 73 16.61 -7.36 6.76
C GLY A 73 16.28 -8.75 6.25
N GLU A 74 17.07 -9.72 6.67
CA GLU A 74 17.03 -11.09 6.16
C GLU A 74 15.74 -11.85 6.46
N ARG A 75 15.06 -11.52 7.56
CA ARG A 75 13.78 -12.11 7.98
C ARG A 75 12.56 -11.25 7.66
N ALA A 76 12.71 -10.18 6.86
CA ALA A 76 11.62 -9.28 6.51
C ALA A 76 10.42 -10.02 5.88
N GLY A 77 10.69 -11.03 5.06
CA GLY A 77 9.67 -11.88 4.45
C GLY A 77 8.73 -12.56 5.45
N GLU A 78 9.22 -12.92 6.65
CA GLU A 78 8.42 -13.60 7.67
C GLU A 78 7.35 -12.68 8.30
N THR A 79 7.51 -11.36 8.16
CA THR A 79 6.54 -10.36 8.64
C THR A 79 5.55 -9.94 7.56
N TYR A 80 5.79 -10.33 6.30
CA TYR A 80 4.99 -9.89 5.16
C TYR A 80 3.59 -10.49 5.22
N ALA A 81 2.58 -9.64 5.28
CA ALA A 81 1.18 -10.00 5.11
C ALA A 81 0.51 -9.00 4.18
N SER A 82 -0.15 -9.48 3.15
CA SER A 82 -0.77 -8.61 2.15
C SER A 82 -2.12 -9.12 1.68
N MET A 83 -3.03 -8.19 1.42
CA MET A 83 -4.34 -8.49 0.86
C MET A 83 -4.84 -7.35 -0.02
N LEU A 84 -5.55 -7.71 -1.09
CA LEU A 84 -6.26 -6.80 -1.97
C LEU A 84 -7.76 -6.93 -1.75
N HIS A 85 -8.48 -5.81 -1.81
CA HIS A 85 -9.93 -5.84 -1.93
C HIS A 85 -10.33 -6.49 -3.26
N ARG A 86 -11.42 -7.28 -3.28
CA ARG A 86 -11.86 -8.02 -4.48
C ARG A 86 -12.35 -7.14 -5.62
N SER A 87 -12.82 -5.93 -5.32
CA SER A 87 -13.25 -5.00 -6.36
C SER A 87 -12.05 -4.24 -6.93
N SER A 88 -12.05 -4.08 -8.24
CA SER A 88 -11.10 -3.25 -8.98
C SER A 88 -11.73 -1.93 -9.41
N ALA A 89 -10.90 -0.97 -9.80
CA ALA A 89 -11.31 0.30 -10.37
C ALA A 89 -10.58 0.57 -11.68
N GLN A 90 -11.26 1.23 -12.60
CA GLN A 90 -10.70 1.64 -13.91
C GLN A 90 -10.36 3.13 -13.88
N TYR A 91 -9.21 3.50 -14.42
CA TYR A 91 -8.74 4.88 -14.67
C TYR A 91 -8.61 5.81 -13.46
N SER A 92 -9.51 5.71 -12.48
CA SER A 92 -9.48 6.53 -11.28
C SER A 92 -9.78 5.70 -10.05
N LEU A 93 -8.90 5.81 -9.06
CA LEU A 93 -8.98 5.06 -7.81
C LEU A 93 -8.38 5.90 -6.70
N ARG A 94 -9.16 6.16 -5.65
CA ARG A 94 -8.69 6.75 -4.41
C ARG A 94 -8.77 5.71 -3.30
N VAL A 95 -7.72 5.64 -2.51
CA VAL A 95 -7.61 4.72 -1.37
C VAL A 95 -7.16 5.51 -0.14
N ARG A 96 -7.75 5.19 0.99
CA ARG A 96 -7.40 5.76 2.28
C ARG A 96 -7.27 4.63 3.29
N ALA A 97 -6.18 4.62 4.04
CA ALA A 97 -5.98 3.72 5.16
C ALA A 97 -5.58 4.49 6.41
N GLU A 98 -6.18 4.13 7.55
CA GLU A 98 -5.69 4.54 8.87
C GLU A 98 -4.79 3.43 9.40
N LEU A 99 -3.54 3.77 9.69
CA LEU A 99 -2.48 2.79 9.94
C LEU A 99 -1.44 3.32 10.94
N ALA A 100 -0.66 2.41 11.53
CA ALA A 100 0.48 2.71 12.39
C ALA A 100 1.54 1.63 12.24
N PHE A 101 2.76 1.91 12.66
CA PHE A 101 3.85 0.95 12.84
C PHE A 101 4.43 1.05 14.25
N ASP A 102 5.01 -0.04 14.76
CA ASP A 102 5.56 -0.08 16.12
C ASP A 102 7.07 0.18 16.16
N GLU A 103 7.78 -0.19 15.10
CA GLU A 103 9.23 0.00 14.99
C GLU A 103 9.56 1.23 14.15
N CYS A 104 9.97 1.05 12.90
CA CYS A 104 10.27 2.18 12.01
C CYS A 104 9.63 2.08 10.61
N MET A 105 9.06 0.94 10.23
CA MET A 105 8.39 0.71 8.95
C MET A 105 7.58 -0.61 8.99
N ALA A 106 6.85 -1.05 8.03
CA ALA A 106 6.42 -0.40 6.82
C ALA A 106 4.97 -0.80 6.52
N PRO A 107 3.97 -0.12 7.12
CA PRO A 107 2.61 -0.26 6.67
C PRO A 107 2.46 0.45 5.33
N LEU A 108 1.75 -0.17 4.39
CA LEU A 108 1.62 0.40 3.07
C LEU A 108 0.25 0.17 2.43
N ILE A 109 -0.11 1.08 1.51
CA ILE A 109 -1.18 0.90 0.56
C ILE A 109 -0.58 0.28 -0.70
N ILE A 110 -1.27 -0.72 -1.27
CA ILE A 110 -0.96 -1.32 -2.56
C ILE A 110 -1.99 -0.89 -3.60
N LEU A 111 -1.49 -0.52 -4.79
CA LEU A 111 -2.28 -0.41 -6.02
C LEU A 111 -1.68 -1.41 -7.02
N ALA A 112 -2.42 -2.46 -7.37
CA ALA A 112 -1.89 -3.58 -8.14
C ALA A 112 -2.69 -3.85 -9.40
N ALA A 113 -2.02 -4.30 -10.45
CA ALA A 113 -2.64 -5.06 -11.52
C ALA A 113 -3.30 -6.33 -10.96
N GLU A 114 -4.12 -6.98 -11.74
CA GLU A 114 -4.71 -8.26 -11.35
C GLU A 114 -3.62 -9.27 -10.93
N PRO A 115 -3.70 -9.79 -9.70
CA PRO A 115 -2.72 -10.76 -9.23
C PRO A 115 -2.87 -12.08 -9.97
N VAL A 116 -1.74 -12.72 -10.26
CA VAL A 116 -1.71 -13.95 -11.05
C VAL A 116 -1.75 -15.16 -10.11
N GLN A 117 -2.59 -16.14 -10.44
CA GLN A 117 -2.57 -17.44 -9.76
C GLN A 117 -1.28 -18.19 -10.11
N GLU A 118 -0.54 -18.63 -9.12
CA GLU A 118 0.73 -19.34 -9.29
C GLU A 118 0.65 -20.74 -8.68
N GLY A 119 0.28 -21.71 -9.51
CA GLY A 119 0.06 -23.10 -9.09
C GLY A 119 -0.96 -23.24 -7.96
N GLU A 120 -0.68 -24.12 -6.99
CA GLU A 120 -1.46 -24.24 -5.74
C GLU A 120 -1.03 -23.20 -4.69
N GLY A 121 0.04 -22.47 -4.95
CA GLY A 121 0.67 -21.53 -4.01
C GLY A 121 -0.02 -20.16 -3.87
N GLY A 122 -1.24 -20.01 -4.36
CA GLY A 122 -2.01 -18.78 -4.19
C GLY A 122 -1.71 -17.70 -5.24
N ARG A 123 -2.13 -16.46 -4.94
CA ARG A 123 -1.96 -15.31 -5.84
C ARG A 123 -0.68 -14.57 -5.56
N VAL A 124 -0.05 -14.06 -6.64
CA VAL A 124 1.22 -13.33 -6.59
C VAL A 124 1.11 -12.00 -7.35
N TYR A 125 1.68 -10.95 -6.82
CA TYR A 125 1.78 -9.68 -7.52
C TYR A 125 2.67 -9.78 -8.75
N ARG A 126 2.28 -9.08 -9.81
CA ARG A 126 3.12 -8.79 -10.98
C ARG A 126 3.49 -7.31 -10.99
N GLU A 127 2.65 -6.47 -11.52
CA GLU A 127 2.88 -5.04 -11.50
C GLU A 127 2.06 -4.39 -10.39
N HIS A 128 2.72 -3.61 -9.52
CA HIS A 128 2.06 -2.91 -8.44
C HIS A 128 2.87 -1.71 -7.97
N VAL A 129 2.19 -0.81 -7.30
CA VAL A 129 2.79 0.31 -6.57
C VAL A 129 2.60 0.10 -5.08
N GLU A 130 3.67 0.27 -4.33
CA GLU A 130 3.67 0.31 -2.87
C GLU A 130 3.82 1.76 -2.40
N VAL A 131 2.85 2.25 -1.65
CA VAL A 131 2.91 3.55 -0.97
C VAL A 131 3.20 3.27 0.50
N VAL A 132 4.44 3.46 0.89
CA VAL A 132 5.01 3.02 2.17
C VAL A 132 5.10 4.19 3.14
N LEU A 133 4.53 4.05 4.34
CA LEU A 133 4.82 4.93 5.46
C LEU A 133 5.98 4.36 6.27
N PHE A 134 6.93 5.21 6.69
CA PHE A 134 8.04 4.84 7.55
C PHE A 134 8.44 6.02 8.45
N ASP A 135 9.38 5.84 9.36
CA ASP A 135 9.76 6.82 10.38
C ASP A 135 10.29 8.16 9.83
N GLN A 136 10.75 8.17 8.57
CA GLN A 136 11.28 9.35 7.89
C GLN A 136 10.38 9.85 6.75
N GLY A 137 9.13 9.41 6.67
CA GLY A 137 8.15 9.92 5.70
C GLY A 137 7.45 8.89 4.84
N ILE A 138 7.40 9.14 3.54
CA ILE A 138 6.73 8.30 2.54
C ILE A 138 7.70 7.94 1.43
N ASN A 139 7.68 6.67 1.03
CA ASN A 139 8.27 6.19 -0.22
C ASN A 139 7.17 5.67 -1.15
N VAL A 140 7.34 5.87 -2.44
CA VAL A 140 6.55 5.24 -3.48
C VAL A 140 7.46 4.35 -4.31
N TRP A 141 7.18 3.05 -4.30
CA TRP A 141 7.92 2.06 -5.05
C TRP A 141 7.04 1.52 -6.18
N HIS A 142 7.59 1.43 -7.39
CA HIS A 142 6.95 0.78 -8.52
C HIS A 142 7.63 -0.56 -8.77
N HIS A 143 6.87 -1.62 -8.58
CA HIS A 143 7.27 -3.00 -8.82
C HIS A 143 6.76 -3.45 -10.17
N ARG A 144 7.64 -4.08 -10.95
CA ARG A 144 7.34 -4.57 -12.30
C ARG A 144 7.88 -5.97 -12.48
N TRP A 145 7.42 -6.63 -13.51
CA TRP A 145 7.87 -7.95 -13.88
C TRP A 145 8.38 -7.94 -15.32
N ALA A 146 9.59 -8.43 -15.52
CA ALA A 146 10.13 -8.69 -16.84
C ALA A 146 10.30 -10.21 -17.03
N ALA A 147 9.83 -10.74 -18.14
CA ALA A 147 9.86 -12.19 -18.41
C ALA A 147 11.28 -12.81 -18.26
N GLU A 148 12.31 -12.08 -18.69
CA GLU A 148 13.69 -12.53 -18.67
C GLU A 148 14.44 -12.26 -17.35
N ARG A 149 13.96 -11.31 -16.54
CA ARG A 149 14.65 -10.81 -15.34
C ARG A 149 13.92 -11.11 -14.04
N GLY A 150 12.65 -11.53 -14.13
CA GLY A 150 11.78 -11.66 -12.96
C GLY A 150 11.34 -10.30 -12.37
N PRO A 151 11.05 -10.25 -11.06
CA PRO A 151 10.60 -9.04 -10.40
C PRO A 151 11.73 -8.02 -10.27
N TYR A 152 11.42 -6.75 -10.50
CA TYR A 152 12.29 -5.63 -10.23
C TYR A 152 11.49 -4.42 -9.77
N TRP A 153 12.11 -3.54 -9.00
CA TRP A 153 11.44 -2.39 -8.40
C TRP A 153 12.33 -1.16 -8.39
N SER A 154 11.70 0.00 -8.39
CA SER A 154 12.37 1.28 -8.28
C SER A 154 11.58 2.24 -7.40
N ARG A 155 12.27 3.00 -6.54
CA ARG A 155 11.66 4.10 -5.83
C ARG A 155 11.45 5.25 -6.82
N VAL A 156 10.19 5.58 -7.09
CA VAL A 156 9.78 6.56 -8.10
C VAL A 156 9.48 7.94 -7.51
N ALA A 157 9.13 7.99 -6.22
CA ALA A 157 8.91 9.24 -5.51
C ALA A 157 9.11 9.05 -4.00
N TRP A 158 9.36 10.14 -3.27
CA TRP A 158 9.45 10.14 -1.81
C TRP A 158 9.21 11.54 -1.23
N ALA A 159 8.73 11.61 0.00
CA ALA A 159 8.69 12.82 0.80
C ALA A 159 9.29 12.53 2.18
N ARG A 160 10.15 13.42 2.66
CA ARG A 160 10.79 13.28 3.98
C ARG A 160 10.11 14.16 5.01
N PHE A 161 9.65 13.54 6.07
CA PHE A 161 9.14 14.18 7.29
C PHE A 161 9.16 13.16 8.43
N SER A 162 9.25 13.63 9.66
CA SER A 162 9.30 12.72 10.81
C SER A 162 7.90 12.17 11.11
N THR A 163 7.85 10.87 11.33
CA THR A 163 6.69 10.15 11.87
C THR A 163 7.10 9.46 13.16
N ALA A 164 6.14 9.01 13.95
CA ALA A 164 6.39 8.40 15.26
C ALA A 164 5.77 7.01 15.33
N SER A 165 6.53 6.07 15.89
CA SER A 165 6.09 4.73 16.26
C SER A 165 4.82 4.79 17.12
N GLY A 166 3.90 3.86 16.90
CA GLY A 166 2.62 3.73 17.61
C GLY A 166 1.58 4.80 17.29
N ARG A 167 1.96 5.88 16.60
CA ARG A 167 1.04 6.95 16.21
C ARG A 167 0.22 6.54 14.99
N ARG A 168 -1.09 6.80 15.03
CA ARG A 168 -1.99 6.60 13.88
C ARG A 168 -1.80 7.71 12.86
N TYR A 169 -1.75 7.31 11.60
CA TYR A 169 -1.67 8.18 10.44
C TYR A 169 -2.77 7.80 9.44
N VAL A 170 -3.23 8.79 8.71
CA VAL A 170 -4.05 8.58 7.53
C VAL A 170 -3.12 8.69 6.32
N LEU A 171 -2.94 7.58 5.63
CA LEU A 171 -2.25 7.50 4.35
C LEU A 171 -3.30 7.44 3.24
N GLU A 172 -3.15 8.28 2.23
CA GLU A 172 -4.05 8.35 1.10
C GLU A 172 -3.28 8.26 -0.21
N ALA A 173 -3.77 7.46 -1.14
CA ALA A 173 -3.25 7.34 -2.49
C ALA A 173 -4.40 7.55 -3.49
N GLU A 174 -4.20 8.43 -4.47
CA GLU A 174 -5.19 8.76 -5.49
C GLU A 174 -4.55 8.65 -6.86
N ARG A 175 -5.05 7.74 -7.68
CA ARG A 175 -4.70 7.63 -9.08
C ARG A 175 -5.76 8.32 -9.95
N ALA A 176 -5.34 9.19 -10.85
CA ALA A 176 -6.18 9.79 -11.89
C ALA A 176 -5.45 9.68 -13.25
N GLY A 177 -5.84 8.73 -14.08
CA GLY A 177 -5.10 8.39 -15.27
C GLY A 177 -3.66 7.96 -14.96
N PRO A 178 -2.62 8.62 -15.51
CA PRO A 178 -1.22 8.31 -15.21
C PRO A 178 -0.69 8.98 -13.94
N ASP A 179 -1.43 9.87 -13.33
CA ASP A 179 -0.96 10.66 -12.19
C ASP A 179 -1.36 9.96 -10.88
N LEU A 180 -0.37 9.75 -10.01
CA LEU A 180 -0.55 9.23 -8.66
C LEU A 180 -0.20 10.33 -7.67
N THR A 181 -1.16 10.66 -6.80
CA THR A 181 -0.99 11.62 -5.71
C THR A 181 -1.11 10.89 -4.38
N VAL A 182 -0.16 11.12 -3.48
CA VAL A 182 -0.11 10.53 -2.14
C VAL A 182 -0.17 11.64 -1.11
N ARG A 183 -0.95 11.42 -0.03
CA ARG A 183 -1.10 12.38 1.07
C ARG A 183 -0.91 11.69 2.41
N CYS A 184 -0.15 12.31 3.31
CA CYS A 184 -0.04 11.88 4.71
C CYS A 184 0.49 13.03 5.56
N ALA A 185 -0.08 13.23 6.75
CA ALA A 185 0.39 14.19 7.76
C ALA A 185 0.60 15.63 7.20
N GLY A 186 -0.26 16.08 6.29
CA GLY A 186 -0.16 17.40 5.64
C GLY A 186 0.82 17.47 4.47
N HIS A 187 1.58 16.42 4.18
CA HIS A 187 2.47 16.34 3.03
C HIS A 187 1.74 15.76 1.82
N VAL A 188 2.08 16.28 0.64
CA VAL A 188 1.55 15.83 -0.65
C VAL A 188 2.71 15.51 -1.58
N LEU A 189 2.61 14.37 -2.24
CA LEU A 189 3.57 13.85 -3.19
C LEU A 189 2.84 13.46 -4.46
N SER A 190 3.32 13.88 -5.62
CA SER A 190 2.73 13.48 -6.91
C SER A 190 3.80 12.95 -7.85
N VAL A 191 3.45 11.90 -8.56
CA VAL A 191 4.32 11.26 -9.56
C VAL A 191 3.50 10.76 -10.73
N ARG A 192 4.07 10.82 -11.93
CA ARG A 192 3.44 10.30 -13.14
C ARG A 192 3.99 8.90 -13.43
N LEU A 193 3.08 7.91 -13.51
CA LEU A 193 3.40 6.51 -13.71
C LEU A 193 2.52 5.91 -14.80
N ALA A 194 3.12 5.10 -15.67
CA ALA A 194 2.36 4.25 -16.57
C ALA A 194 1.90 3.03 -15.76
N LEU A 195 0.66 3.06 -15.29
CA LEU A 195 0.03 1.98 -14.55
C LEU A 195 -1.03 1.30 -15.42
N PRO A 196 -1.36 0.03 -15.16
CA PRO A 196 -2.48 -0.65 -15.79
C PRO A 196 -3.78 0.15 -15.65
N GLU A 197 -4.67 0.03 -16.64
CA GLU A 197 -5.95 0.73 -16.61
C GLU A 197 -6.82 0.29 -15.44
N THR A 198 -6.85 -1.01 -15.18
CA THR A 198 -7.55 -1.61 -14.05
C THR A 198 -6.60 -1.88 -12.89
N LEU A 199 -6.94 -1.38 -11.71
CA LEU A 199 -6.19 -1.57 -10.49
C LEU A 199 -7.06 -2.12 -9.37
N TYR A 200 -6.48 -2.99 -8.59
CA TYR A 200 -6.95 -3.42 -7.28
C TYR A 200 -6.24 -2.63 -6.19
N ALA A 201 -6.94 -2.35 -5.11
CA ALA A 201 -6.37 -1.68 -3.95
C ALA A 201 -6.28 -2.61 -2.75
N GLY A 202 -5.30 -2.40 -1.90
CA GLY A 202 -5.15 -3.18 -0.68
C GLY A 202 -4.15 -2.62 0.30
N ILE A 203 -3.78 -3.45 1.25
CA ILE A 203 -2.86 -3.12 2.32
C ILE A 203 -1.81 -4.22 2.48
N THR A 204 -0.64 -3.81 2.94
CA THR A 204 0.44 -4.75 3.32
C THR A 204 1.13 -4.25 4.58
N GLY A 205 1.46 -5.18 5.46
CA GLY A 205 2.37 -4.99 6.57
C GLY A 205 3.63 -5.82 6.37
N CYS A 206 4.80 -5.23 6.59
CA CYS A 206 6.10 -5.92 6.52
C CYS A 206 7.16 -5.17 7.35
N GLU A 207 8.32 -5.80 7.50
CA GLU A 207 9.51 -5.20 8.11
C GLU A 207 9.28 -4.68 9.55
N GLY A 208 8.46 -5.39 10.32
CA GLY A 208 8.07 -5.07 11.69
C GLY A 208 6.57 -5.20 11.90
N THR A 209 6.08 -4.71 13.05
CA THR A 209 4.66 -4.74 13.41
C THR A 209 3.92 -3.54 12.83
N ASN A 210 2.92 -3.83 12.01
CA ASN A 210 2.12 -2.82 11.33
C ASN A 210 0.64 -3.03 11.65
N ARG A 211 -0.07 -1.96 11.96
CA ARG A 211 -1.48 -1.96 12.38
C ARG A 211 -2.33 -1.21 11.36
N PHE A 212 -3.50 -1.77 11.07
CA PHE A 212 -4.48 -1.16 10.19
C PHE A 212 -5.82 -1.08 10.92
N TYR A 213 -6.38 0.12 10.99
CA TYR A 213 -7.61 0.43 11.74
C TYR A 213 -8.80 0.63 10.82
N HIS A 214 -8.57 1.23 9.68
CA HIS A 214 -9.62 1.54 8.71
C HIS A 214 -9.08 1.51 7.29
N PHE A 215 -9.93 1.10 6.35
CA PHE A 215 -9.67 1.16 4.92
C PHE A 215 -10.91 1.68 4.20
N ALA A 216 -10.72 2.53 3.20
CA ALA A 216 -11.79 2.96 2.31
C ALA A 216 -11.24 3.13 0.88
N MET A 217 -12.08 2.89 -0.11
CA MET A 217 -11.76 3.10 -1.51
C MET A 217 -12.94 3.72 -2.28
N TRP A 218 -12.60 4.53 -3.25
CA TRP A 218 -13.52 5.17 -4.18
C TRP A 218 -13.05 4.83 -5.59
N ALA A 219 -13.90 4.12 -6.34
CA ALA A 219 -13.72 3.94 -7.76
C ALA A 219 -14.26 5.18 -8.47
N GLY A 220 -13.44 5.81 -9.28
CA GLY A 220 -13.86 6.98 -10.04
C GLY A 220 -14.84 6.63 -11.16
N VAL A 221 -15.60 7.62 -11.54
CA VAL A 221 -16.45 7.65 -12.72
C VAL A 221 -15.69 8.27 -13.88
#